data_1adc5ecc38618b88b647423937a637d4
#
_entry.id   1adc5ecc38618b88b647423937a637d4
#
_cell.length_a   1.000
_cell.length_b   1.000
_cell.length_c   1.000
_cell.angle_alpha   90.00
_cell.angle_beta   90.00
_cell.angle_gamma   90.00
#
_symmetry.space_group_name_H-M   'P 1'
#
loop_
_entity.id
_entity.type
_entity.pdbx_description
1 polymer ?
#
loop_
_entity_poly.entity_id
_entity_poly.type
_entity_poly.pdbx_seq_one_letter_code
_entity_poly.pdbx_strand_id
1 'polypeptide(L)'
;TALFAQVENAQVNGSFQIDGQYYKVDEAIGITSETIKGQKVGINGFGKINYSLGNFTAGIRYEAFQTPMSGFDTRLQGFGIANYYASYDNGTIAVTLGDIYDQFGNGFIFRTYEEWALGFDNALRGMRVIYRPAAGVTLKALFGKQRLYWVEYGDAAKRGVVRGIDGEWDLNHSFET
;
A
#
# COMPACT_ATOMS: atom_id res chain seq x y z
N THR A 1 21.49 30.09 6.57
CA THR A 1 21.15 29.76 7.99
C THR A 1 19.70 29.19 8.09
N ALA A 2 18.79 29.52 7.16
CA ALA A 2 17.41 29.02 7.18
C ALA A 2 17.26 27.54 6.72
N LEU A 3 18.21 27.02 5.96
CA LEU A 3 18.15 25.64 5.44
C LEU A 3 18.43 24.59 6.53
N PHE A 4 19.20 24.94 7.56
CA PHE A 4 19.54 24.01 8.64
C PHE A 4 18.47 23.93 9.75
N ALA A 5 17.64 24.98 9.92
CA ALA A 5 16.58 24.98 10.93
C ALA A 5 15.39 24.04 10.57
N GLN A 6 15.23 23.67 9.30
CA GLN A 6 14.18 22.74 8.85
C GLN A 6 14.55 21.26 9.01
N VAL A 7 15.81 20.95 9.29
CA VAL A 7 16.26 19.55 9.44
C VAL A 7 16.00 19.02 10.85
N GLU A 8 15.80 19.88 11.85
CA GLU A 8 15.59 19.47 13.25
C GLU A 8 14.29 18.69 13.50
N ASN A 9 13.31 18.74 12.59
CA ASN A 9 12.04 18.04 12.71
C ASN A 9 11.87 16.88 11.70
N ALA A 10 12.93 16.52 10.99
CA ALA A 10 12.89 15.38 10.07
C ALA A 10 12.89 14.06 10.86
N GLN A 11 11.99 13.15 10.54
CA GLN A 11 11.92 11.83 11.14
C GLN A 11 12.07 10.76 10.07
N VAL A 12 12.89 9.75 10.38
CA VAL A 12 13.01 8.53 9.57
C VAL A 12 12.61 7.34 10.44
N ASN A 13 11.64 6.58 9.97
CA ASN A 13 11.21 5.35 10.62
C ASN A 13 11.35 4.20 9.64
N GLY A 14 11.84 3.06 10.12
CA GLY A 14 11.98 1.86 9.31
C GLY A 14 11.52 0.61 10.05
N SER A 15 11.09 -0.37 9.29
CA SER A 15 10.77 -1.72 9.78
C SER A 15 11.30 -2.75 8.81
N PHE A 16 11.65 -3.91 9.36
CA PHE A 16 12.09 -5.06 8.60
C PHE A 16 11.43 -6.32 9.18
N GLN A 17 10.91 -7.18 8.30
CA GLN A 17 10.25 -8.42 8.66
C GLN A 17 10.70 -9.51 7.72
N ILE A 18 10.98 -10.70 8.24
CA ILE A 18 11.17 -11.92 7.47
C ILE A 18 10.27 -12.98 8.07
N ASP A 19 9.47 -13.61 7.23
CA ASP A 19 8.63 -14.73 7.56
C ASP A 19 9.17 -15.97 6.84
N GLY A 20 9.32 -17.06 7.57
CA GLY A 20 9.83 -18.32 7.02
C GLY A 20 8.98 -19.51 7.45
N GLN A 21 8.72 -20.41 6.51
CA GLN A 21 8.06 -21.69 6.77
C GLN A 21 8.92 -22.83 6.28
N TYR A 22 9.05 -23.88 7.11
CA TYR A 22 9.64 -25.13 6.70
C TYR A 22 8.55 -26.19 6.54
N TYR A 23 8.53 -26.83 5.38
CA TYR A 23 7.52 -27.82 5.01
C TYR A 23 8.08 -29.24 5.20
N LYS A 24 7.32 -30.07 5.88
CA LYS A 24 7.58 -31.49 6.04
C LYS A 24 6.43 -32.27 5.40
N VAL A 25 6.77 -33.30 4.64
CA VAL A 25 5.79 -34.24 4.12
C VAL A 25 5.14 -34.97 5.29
N ASP A 26 3.82 -35.03 5.31
CA ASP A 26 3.02 -35.80 6.24
C ASP A 26 1.79 -36.35 5.52
N GLU A 27 1.91 -37.60 5.10
CA GLU A 27 0.85 -38.29 4.34
C GLU A 27 -0.41 -38.53 5.17
N ALA A 28 -0.29 -38.57 6.50
CA ALA A 28 -1.43 -38.79 7.39
C ALA A 28 -2.44 -37.63 7.34
N ILE A 29 -1.98 -36.42 7.02
CA ILE A 29 -2.81 -35.22 6.86
C ILE A 29 -2.88 -34.75 5.40
N GLY A 30 -2.48 -35.61 4.45
CA GLY A 30 -2.56 -35.32 3.03
C GLY A 30 -1.50 -34.37 2.47
N ILE A 31 -0.44 -34.10 3.23
CA ILE A 31 0.70 -33.27 2.77
C ILE A 31 1.70 -34.17 2.06
N THR A 32 1.63 -34.23 0.76
CA THR A 32 2.53 -35.03 -0.11
C THR A 32 3.62 -34.16 -0.71
N SER A 33 4.63 -34.80 -1.31
CA SER A 33 5.66 -34.09 -2.10
C SER A 33 5.07 -33.27 -3.25
N GLU A 34 3.97 -33.70 -3.82
CA GLU A 34 3.25 -32.95 -4.86
C GLU A 34 2.56 -31.71 -4.29
N THR A 35 1.96 -31.83 -3.08
CA THR A 35 1.29 -30.71 -2.40
C THR A 35 2.26 -29.56 -2.16
N ILE A 36 3.48 -29.87 -1.72
CA ILE A 36 4.53 -28.87 -1.47
C ILE A 36 5.39 -28.60 -2.72
N LYS A 37 5.09 -29.21 -3.88
CA LYS A 37 5.83 -29.08 -5.14
C LYS A 37 7.34 -29.26 -4.98
N GLY A 38 7.78 -30.12 -4.09
CA GLY A 38 9.19 -30.34 -3.73
C GLY A 38 9.84 -29.18 -2.95
N GLN A 39 9.07 -28.15 -2.62
CA GLN A 39 9.56 -26.98 -1.90
C GLN A 39 9.61 -27.28 -0.40
N LYS A 40 10.79 -27.16 0.19
CA LYS A 40 10.99 -27.40 1.64
C LYS A 40 10.92 -26.13 2.48
N VAL A 41 11.12 -24.97 1.85
CA VAL A 41 11.18 -23.69 2.57
C VAL A 41 10.42 -22.63 1.78
N GLY A 42 9.58 -21.88 2.46
CA GLY A 42 8.97 -20.64 1.96
C GLY A 42 9.53 -19.45 2.74
N ILE A 43 9.88 -18.36 2.06
CA ILE A 43 10.42 -17.15 2.68
C ILE A 43 9.80 -15.93 2.04
N ASN A 44 9.23 -15.06 2.87
CA ASN A 44 8.77 -13.73 2.51
C ASN A 44 9.55 -12.70 3.33
N GLY A 45 9.96 -11.61 2.69
CA GLY A 45 10.68 -10.52 3.35
C GLY A 45 10.09 -9.16 3.00
N PHE A 46 10.07 -8.26 3.97
CA PHE A 46 9.55 -6.91 3.84
C PHE A 46 10.50 -5.90 4.49
N GLY A 47 10.81 -4.83 3.79
CA GLY A 47 11.56 -3.71 4.32
C GLY A 47 10.81 -2.42 4.02
N LYS A 48 10.55 -1.59 5.04
CA LYS A 48 9.83 -0.34 4.90
C LYS A 48 10.63 0.81 5.51
N ILE A 49 10.71 1.92 4.79
CA ILE A 49 11.29 3.17 5.27
C ILE A 49 10.28 4.27 5.00
N ASN A 50 10.01 5.09 6.03
CA ASN A 50 9.20 6.28 5.92
C ASN A 50 10.00 7.49 6.39
N TYR A 51 9.83 8.58 5.70
CA TYR A 51 10.39 9.89 6.00
C TYR A 51 9.27 10.89 6.21
N SER A 52 9.39 11.76 7.21
CA SER A 52 8.46 12.87 7.43
C SER A 52 9.21 14.15 7.79
N LEU A 53 8.73 15.27 7.24
CA LEU A 53 9.23 16.61 7.50
C LEU A 53 8.08 17.62 7.41
N GLY A 54 7.63 18.11 8.56
CA GLY A 54 6.49 19.02 8.61
C GLY A 54 5.26 18.39 7.95
N ASN A 55 4.73 19.02 6.92
CA ASN A 55 3.55 18.57 6.17
C ASN A 55 3.87 17.55 5.06
N PHE A 56 5.14 17.20 4.88
CA PHE A 56 5.59 16.27 3.85
C PHE A 56 5.87 14.89 4.44
N THR A 57 5.41 13.85 3.78
CA THR A 57 5.73 12.45 4.08
C THR A 57 6.08 11.71 2.81
N ALA A 58 7.02 10.77 2.90
CA ALA A 58 7.35 9.86 1.82
C ALA A 58 7.65 8.48 2.38
N GLY A 59 7.41 7.46 1.60
CA GLY A 59 7.71 6.09 1.99
C GLY A 59 8.09 5.22 0.82
N ILE A 60 8.86 4.19 1.15
CA ILE A 60 9.26 3.14 0.22
C ILE A 60 9.16 1.79 0.92
N ARG A 61 8.66 0.77 0.20
CA ARG A 61 8.61 -0.62 0.67
C ARG A 61 9.25 -1.53 -0.35
N TYR A 62 10.22 -2.29 0.11
CA TYR A 62 10.82 -3.40 -0.61
C TYR A 62 10.18 -4.70 -0.15
N GLU A 63 9.85 -5.58 -1.08
CA GLU A 63 9.34 -6.92 -0.83
C GLU A 63 10.21 -7.95 -1.53
N ALA A 64 10.31 -9.13 -0.93
CA ALA A 64 11.00 -10.27 -1.50
C ALA A 64 10.23 -11.56 -1.19
N PHE A 65 9.66 -12.16 -2.21
CA PHE A 65 9.01 -13.47 -2.15
C PHE A 65 9.90 -14.43 -2.95
N GLN A 66 10.99 -14.89 -2.34
CA GLN A 66 11.98 -15.75 -3.02
C GLN A 66 11.37 -17.10 -3.39
N THR A 67 10.64 -17.65 -2.46
CA THR A 67 9.76 -18.79 -2.63
C THR A 67 8.54 -18.48 -1.76
N PRO A 68 7.44 -17.99 -2.36
CA PRO A 68 6.27 -17.60 -1.58
C PRO A 68 5.84 -18.70 -0.63
N MET A 69 5.54 -18.34 0.61
CA MET A 69 5.04 -19.29 1.60
C MET A 69 3.72 -19.93 1.13
N SER A 70 3.43 -21.13 1.61
CA SER A 70 2.17 -21.81 1.32
C SER A 70 0.98 -20.95 1.74
N GLY A 71 0.01 -20.80 0.85
CA GLY A 71 -1.12 -19.89 1.01
C GLY A 71 -0.97 -18.56 0.25
N PHE A 72 0.25 -18.19 -0.13
CA PHE A 72 0.49 -17.03 -0.97
C PHE A 72 0.39 -17.39 -2.46
N ASP A 73 -0.08 -16.44 -3.26
CA ASP A 73 -0.14 -16.64 -4.71
C ASP A 73 1.28 -16.73 -5.29
N THR A 74 1.52 -17.74 -6.12
CA THR A 74 2.83 -17.95 -6.76
C THR A 74 3.23 -16.82 -7.72
N ARG A 75 2.27 -16.02 -8.19
CA ARG A 75 2.52 -14.81 -8.99
C ARG A 75 3.19 -13.69 -8.20
N LEU A 76 3.24 -13.79 -6.86
CA LEU A 76 4.03 -12.91 -6.01
C LEU A 76 5.53 -13.23 -6.03
N GLN A 77 5.95 -14.37 -6.60
CA GLN A 77 7.37 -14.71 -6.63
C GLN A 77 8.18 -13.63 -7.33
N GLY A 78 9.17 -13.07 -6.62
CA GLY A 78 10.01 -11.99 -7.08
C GLY A 78 10.49 -11.11 -5.93
N PHE A 79 11.13 -10.02 -6.28
CA PHE A 79 11.59 -9.04 -5.32
C PHE A 79 11.71 -7.66 -5.98
N GLY A 80 11.62 -6.63 -5.17
CA GLY A 80 11.77 -5.25 -5.65
C GLY A 80 11.01 -4.23 -4.81
N ILE A 81 10.96 -3.01 -5.31
CA ILE A 81 10.20 -1.92 -4.70
C ILE A 81 8.72 -2.12 -5.03
N ALA A 82 7.99 -2.57 -4.04
CA ALA A 82 6.57 -2.90 -4.16
C ALA A 82 5.66 -1.70 -4.01
N ASN A 83 6.06 -0.75 -3.15
CA ASN A 83 5.27 0.43 -2.83
C ASN A 83 6.19 1.62 -2.64
N TYR A 84 5.78 2.78 -3.16
CA TYR A 84 6.42 4.06 -2.89
C TYR A 84 5.40 5.18 -3.01
N TYR A 85 5.51 6.16 -2.14
CA TYR A 85 4.64 7.33 -2.18
C TYR A 85 5.33 8.59 -1.68
N ALA A 86 4.80 9.73 -2.06
CA ALA A 86 5.09 11.03 -1.50
C ALA A 86 3.77 11.77 -1.29
N SER A 87 3.61 12.40 -0.13
CA SER A 87 2.39 13.11 0.25
C SER A 87 2.72 14.44 0.92
N TYR A 88 1.92 15.43 0.62
CA TYR A 88 1.88 16.72 1.28
C TYR A 88 0.48 16.98 1.81
N ASP A 89 0.35 17.37 3.08
CA ASP A 89 -0.94 17.72 3.69
C ASP A 89 -0.78 18.94 4.61
N ASN A 90 -1.43 20.05 4.28
CA ASN A 90 -1.44 21.27 5.10
C ASN A 90 -2.75 21.46 5.89
N GLY A 91 -3.56 20.40 6.00
CA GLY A 91 -4.86 20.44 6.64
C GLY A 91 -6.01 20.83 5.70
N THR A 92 -5.81 21.77 4.78
CA THR A 92 -6.81 22.18 3.79
C THR A 92 -6.71 21.36 2.51
N ILE A 93 -5.50 21.17 2.01
CA ILE A 93 -5.23 20.40 0.79
C ILE A 93 -4.22 19.31 1.12
N ALA A 94 -4.54 18.08 0.73
CA ALA A 94 -3.59 16.97 0.72
C ALA A 94 -3.42 16.44 -0.69
N VAL A 95 -2.18 16.19 -1.08
CA VAL A 95 -1.82 15.58 -2.38
C VAL A 95 -0.92 14.39 -2.12
N THR A 96 -1.27 13.24 -2.68
CA THR A 96 -0.45 12.02 -2.63
C THR A 96 -0.13 11.57 -4.04
N LEU A 97 1.14 11.28 -4.30
CA LEU A 97 1.64 10.70 -5.53
C LEU A 97 2.27 9.34 -5.23
N GLY A 98 2.08 8.38 -6.11
CA GLY A 98 2.60 7.02 -5.97
C GLY A 98 1.52 6.03 -5.57
N ASP A 99 1.83 5.11 -4.67
CA ASP A 99 0.91 4.06 -4.23
C ASP A 99 -0.02 4.57 -3.13
N ILE A 100 -1.31 4.39 -3.33
CA ILE A 100 -2.38 4.96 -2.53
C ILE A 100 -3.27 3.84 -2.01
N TYR A 101 -3.52 3.88 -0.69
CA TYR A 101 -4.58 3.11 -0.05
C TYR A 101 -5.68 4.08 0.36
N ASP A 102 -6.88 3.84 -0.12
CA ASP A 102 -8.03 4.70 0.15
C ASP A 102 -9.35 3.98 -0.10
N GLN A 103 -10.43 4.57 0.36
CA GLN A 103 -11.78 4.12 0.09
C GLN A 103 -12.73 5.30 -0.07
N PHE A 104 -13.86 5.09 -0.76
CA PHE A 104 -14.96 6.04 -0.85
C PHE A 104 -16.08 5.62 0.09
N GLY A 105 -16.46 6.55 1.00
CA GLY A 105 -17.43 6.28 2.03
C GLY A 105 -17.10 5.00 2.82
N ASN A 106 -18.04 4.07 2.88
CA ASN A 106 -17.87 2.76 3.55
C ASN A 106 -17.05 1.72 2.74
N GLY A 107 -16.47 2.11 1.61
CA GLY A 107 -15.63 1.23 0.78
C GLY A 107 -16.38 0.29 -0.17
N PHE A 108 -17.70 0.42 -0.32
CA PHE A 108 -18.49 -0.46 -1.16
C PHE A 108 -18.22 -0.28 -2.67
N ILE A 109 -18.02 0.97 -3.10
CA ILE A 109 -17.75 1.30 -4.52
C ILE A 109 -16.26 1.22 -4.84
N PHE A 110 -15.43 1.73 -3.93
CA PHE A 110 -13.98 1.78 -4.12
C PHE A 110 -13.27 1.58 -2.78
N ARG A 111 -12.35 0.62 -2.78
CA ARG A 111 -11.44 0.39 -1.65
C ARG A 111 -10.13 -0.20 -2.14
N THR A 112 -9.02 0.38 -1.70
CA THR A 112 -7.68 -0.19 -1.83
C THR A 112 -7.05 -0.35 -0.47
N TYR A 113 -6.44 -1.51 -0.22
CA TYR A 113 -5.83 -1.86 1.07
C TYR A 113 -4.75 -2.92 0.90
N GLU A 114 -3.99 -3.12 1.93
CA GLU A 114 -3.02 -4.22 2.04
C GLU A 114 -3.37 -5.15 3.20
N GLU A 115 -3.14 -6.45 3.01
CA GLU A 115 -3.25 -7.47 4.05
C GLU A 115 -2.10 -8.46 3.86
N TRP A 116 -1.04 -8.25 4.62
CA TRP A 116 0.21 -9.01 4.44
C TRP A 116 0.06 -10.48 4.79
N ALA A 117 -0.76 -10.80 5.79
CA ALA A 117 -1.01 -12.19 6.17
C ALA A 117 -1.64 -13.01 5.05
N LEU A 118 -2.37 -12.36 4.16
CA LEU A 118 -3.03 -12.98 3.00
C LEU A 118 -2.26 -12.78 1.69
N GLY A 119 -1.15 -12.03 1.70
CA GLY A 119 -0.44 -11.65 0.48
C GLY A 119 -1.28 -10.79 -0.47
N PHE A 120 -2.18 -9.98 0.08
CA PHE A 120 -3.06 -9.14 -0.70
C PHE A 120 -2.61 -7.68 -0.64
N ASP A 121 -2.44 -7.07 -1.81
CA ASP A 121 -2.13 -5.65 -1.94
C ASP A 121 -2.68 -5.15 -3.29
N ASN A 122 -3.70 -4.32 -3.22
CA ASN A 122 -4.34 -3.71 -4.38
C ASN A 122 -4.16 -2.19 -4.44
N ALA A 123 -3.03 -1.68 -3.95
CA ALA A 123 -2.70 -0.26 -4.00
C ALA A 123 -3.03 0.36 -5.37
N LEU A 124 -3.49 1.59 -5.36
CA LEU A 124 -3.71 2.38 -6.57
C LEU A 124 -2.47 3.24 -6.83
N ARG A 125 -1.70 2.94 -7.86
CA ARG A 125 -0.54 3.76 -8.27
C ARG A 125 -0.96 4.90 -9.15
N GLY A 126 -0.88 6.13 -8.63
CA GLY A 126 -1.34 7.31 -9.32
C GLY A 126 -1.26 8.58 -8.49
N MET A 127 -2.36 9.33 -8.45
CA MET A 127 -2.48 10.56 -7.68
C MET A 127 -3.82 10.61 -6.95
N ARG A 128 -3.80 11.16 -5.73
CA ARG A 128 -4.97 11.53 -4.94
C ARG A 128 -4.84 12.98 -4.50
N VAL A 129 -5.95 13.69 -4.56
CA VAL A 129 -6.11 15.03 -3.98
C VAL A 129 -7.28 14.99 -3.01
N ILE A 130 -7.09 15.51 -1.82
CA ILE A 130 -8.14 15.75 -0.83
C ILE A 130 -8.20 17.26 -0.60
N TYR A 131 -9.40 17.81 -0.62
CA TYR A 131 -9.68 19.21 -0.36
C TYR A 131 -10.73 19.34 0.74
N ARG A 132 -10.39 20.08 1.78
CA ARG A 132 -11.22 20.34 2.96
C ARG A 132 -11.54 21.84 3.02
N PRO A 133 -12.58 22.30 2.26
CA PRO A 133 -12.90 23.72 2.15
C PRO A 133 -13.47 24.33 3.43
N ALA A 134 -14.12 23.53 4.25
CA ALA A 134 -14.72 23.93 5.52
C ALA A 134 -14.71 22.75 6.49
N ALA A 135 -14.95 23.05 7.75
CA ALA A 135 -15.12 22.03 8.77
C ALA A 135 -16.29 21.10 8.41
N GLY A 136 -16.08 19.80 8.57
CA GLY A 136 -17.07 18.77 8.20
C GLY A 136 -17.21 18.48 6.70
N VAL A 137 -16.52 19.20 5.80
CA VAL A 137 -16.58 18.96 4.36
C VAL A 137 -15.26 18.41 3.83
N THR A 138 -15.30 17.25 3.22
CA THR A 138 -14.14 16.62 2.57
C THR A 138 -14.51 16.24 1.14
N LEU A 139 -13.73 16.74 0.19
CA LEU A 139 -13.81 16.36 -1.22
C LEU A 139 -12.55 15.59 -1.59
N LYS A 140 -12.69 14.48 -2.29
CA LYS A 140 -11.60 13.61 -2.68
C LYS A 140 -11.68 13.31 -4.17
N ALA A 141 -10.53 13.37 -4.84
CA ALA A 141 -10.38 12.95 -6.22
C ALA A 141 -9.15 12.06 -6.34
N LEU A 142 -9.23 10.99 -7.10
CA LEU A 142 -8.11 10.11 -7.37
C LEU A 142 -8.15 9.54 -8.78
N PHE A 143 -6.97 9.20 -9.27
CA PHE A 143 -6.81 8.40 -10.46
C PHE A 143 -5.54 7.56 -10.36
N GLY A 144 -5.53 6.40 -11.00
CA GLY A 144 -4.36 5.54 -11.04
C GLY A 144 -4.65 4.18 -11.64
N LYS A 145 -3.63 3.32 -11.60
CA LYS A 145 -3.72 1.91 -11.99
C LYS A 145 -3.56 1.04 -10.76
N GLN A 146 -4.43 0.06 -10.62
CA GLN A 146 -4.39 -0.89 -9.52
C GLN A 146 -3.18 -1.82 -9.64
N ARG A 147 -2.47 -2.05 -8.54
CA ARG A 147 -1.43 -3.06 -8.45
C ARG A 147 -2.05 -4.47 -8.58
N LEU A 148 -1.37 -5.33 -9.32
CA LEU A 148 -1.65 -6.76 -9.40
C LEU A 148 -0.31 -7.50 -9.40
N TYR A 149 0.09 -8.08 -8.29
CA TYR A 149 1.35 -8.83 -8.13
C TYR A 149 2.59 -8.06 -8.65
N TRP A 150 3.60 -8.77 -9.12
CA TRP A 150 4.80 -8.25 -9.76
C TRP A 150 4.64 -8.05 -11.28
N VAL A 151 3.47 -7.63 -11.73
CA VAL A 151 3.28 -7.40 -13.17
C VAL A 151 4.14 -6.23 -13.60
N GLU A 152 5.09 -6.50 -14.49
CA GLU A 152 5.95 -5.48 -15.10
C GLU A 152 5.14 -4.37 -15.77
N TYR A 153 5.75 -3.19 -15.88
CA TYR A 153 5.10 -1.99 -16.42
C TYR A 153 4.49 -2.19 -17.82
N GLY A 154 5.04 -3.11 -18.63
CA GLY A 154 4.51 -3.45 -19.96
C GLY A 154 3.09 -4.01 -19.93
N ASP A 155 2.80 -4.90 -18.99
CA ASP A 155 1.45 -5.45 -18.82
C ASP A 155 0.52 -4.49 -18.06
N ALA A 156 1.07 -3.57 -17.28
CA ALA A 156 0.30 -2.51 -16.65
C ALA A 156 -0.39 -1.58 -17.68
N ALA A 157 0.10 -1.52 -18.92
CA ALA A 157 -0.54 -0.77 -20.00
C ALA A 157 -1.92 -1.34 -20.37
N LYS A 158 -2.15 -2.64 -20.17
CA LYS A 158 -3.42 -3.33 -20.46
C LYS A 158 -4.47 -3.15 -19.37
N ARG A 159 -4.11 -2.59 -18.21
CA ARG A 159 -5.04 -2.37 -17.10
C ARG A 159 -5.81 -1.08 -17.27
N GLY A 160 -7.07 -1.11 -16.91
CA GLY A 160 -7.90 0.08 -16.86
C GLY A 160 -7.35 1.10 -15.85
N VAL A 161 -7.55 2.37 -16.16
CA VAL A 161 -7.31 3.46 -15.22
C VAL A 161 -8.54 3.63 -14.35
N VAL A 162 -8.37 3.50 -13.03
CA VAL A 162 -9.39 3.85 -12.05
C VAL A 162 -9.39 5.37 -11.90
N ARG A 163 -10.57 5.97 -11.92
CA ARG A 163 -10.80 7.39 -11.66
C ARG A 163 -12.02 7.50 -10.79
N GLY A 164 -11.97 8.38 -9.79
CA GLY A 164 -13.10 8.58 -8.90
C GLY A 164 -13.04 9.90 -8.19
N ILE A 165 -14.22 10.35 -7.79
CA ILE A 165 -14.44 11.49 -6.90
C ILE A 165 -15.37 11.04 -5.79
N ASP A 166 -15.15 11.56 -4.60
CA ASP A 166 -15.93 11.29 -3.39
C ASP A 166 -16.13 12.61 -2.64
N GLY A 167 -17.28 12.74 -2.00
CA GLY A 167 -17.59 13.90 -1.18
C GLY A 167 -18.27 13.45 0.10
N GLU A 168 -17.70 13.84 1.22
CA GLU A 168 -18.23 13.58 2.56
C GLU A 168 -18.60 14.90 3.23
N TRP A 169 -19.78 14.91 3.85
CA TRP A 169 -20.27 16.04 4.60
C TRP A 169 -20.80 15.59 5.96
N ASP A 170 -20.11 16.01 7.02
CA ASP A 170 -20.58 15.84 8.39
C ASP A 170 -21.59 16.95 8.74
N LEU A 171 -22.86 16.59 8.70
CA LEU A 171 -23.97 17.52 8.98
C LEU A 171 -23.98 17.97 10.44
N ASN A 172 -23.58 17.10 11.39
CA ASN A 172 -23.58 17.48 12.81
C ASN A 172 -22.62 18.64 13.06
N HIS A 173 -21.42 18.57 12.46
CA HIS A 173 -20.43 19.63 12.60
C HIS A 173 -20.85 20.97 11.95
N SER A 174 -21.72 20.91 10.95
CA SER A 174 -22.23 22.11 10.25
C SER A 174 -23.33 22.83 11.02
N PHE A 175 -23.96 22.19 12.01
CA PHE A 175 -25.06 22.72 12.79
C PHE A 175 -24.73 22.95 14.28
N GLU A 176 -23.51 22.58 14.71
CA GLU A 176 -23.00 22.98 16.03
C GLU A 176 -22.58 24.46 15.95
N THR A 177 -23.49 25.34 16.38
CA THR A 177 -23.27 26.78 16.61
C THR A 177 -22.95 27.06 18.07
#